data_8a06855840c647ec2d030b5ee77f1c48
#
_entry.id   8a06855840c647ec2d030b5ee77f1c48
#
_cell.length_a   1.000
_cell.length_b   1.000
_cell.length_c   1.000
_cell.angle_alpha   90.00
_cell.angle_beta   90.00
_cell.angle_gamma   90.00
#
_symmetry.space_group_name_H-M   'P 1'
#
loop_
_entity.id
_entity.type
_entity.pdbx_description
1 polymer ?
#
loop_
_entity_poly.entity_id
_entity_poly.type
_entity_poly.pdbx_seq_one_letter_code
_entity_poly.pdbx_strand_id
1 'polypeptide(L)'
;PPGTLISAEEPAAMSWWQTPLLTLIDTILLAMTQAMPERIPAGHYSDISAMLMTGWDPQRKRPFTNIEPVAGGWGARPHGDGPSSTYTIGHGDTFNIPIEVLETRYPLVIERYGLRRDSGGPGLHRGGLGMERVYRVVDNGVFNGLSERSKCPPWGLKGGQPGASGSISVVRAGEKKVQTFQKITGLKLFKGDRLFFKTGGGGGFGEPWLRDALLVADDVRQGFVSIDSAREDYRVELHPKTLALDEVKTHKLRQRLRLKPPRLKAVSPTALKASVSKRKA
;
A
#
# COMPACT_ATOMS: atom_id res chain seq x y z
N PRO A 1 -23.42 18.22 -5.62
CA PRO A 1 -24.86 18.00 -5.80
C PRO A 1 -25.26 16.64 -5.25
N PRO A 2 -26.47 16.48 -4.72
CA PRO A 2 -27.03 15.20 -4.32
C PRO A 2 -27.00 14.17 -5.47
N GLY A 3 -26.97 12.87 -5.16
CA GLY A 3 -26.90 11.79 -6.15
C GLY A 3 -25.53 11.64 -6.84
N THR A 4 -24.49 12.27 -6.33
CA THR A 4 -23.11 12.15 -6.86
C THR A 4 -22.26 11.16 -6.05
N LEU A 5 -21.06 10.84 -6.57
CA LEU A 5 -20.11 9.94 -5.91
C LEU A 5 -19.76 10.37 -4.46
N ILE A 6 -19.75 11.67 -4.18
CA ILE A 6 -19.42 12.24 -2.88
C ILE A 6 -20.63 12.70 -2.07
N SER A 7 -21.83 12.56 -2.61
CA SER A 7 -23.10 12.93 -1.98
C SER A 7 -24.16 11.92 -2.42
N ALA A 8 -24.07 10.73 -1.87
CA ALA A 8 -24.99 9.64 -2.17
C ALA A 8 -26.39 9.94 -1.60
N GLU A 9 -27.42 9.55 -2.34
CA GLU A 9 -28.83 9.58 -1.92
C GLU A 9 -29.40 8.16 -1.90
N GLU A 10 -30.35 7.91 -1.02
CA GLU A 10 -31.08 6.64 -1.02
C GLU A 10 -31.76 6.38 -2.37
N PRO A 11 -31.72 5.15 -2.87
CA PRO A 11 -31.27 3.90 -2.26
C PRO A 11 -29.81 3.51 -2.61
N ALA A 12 -28.90 4.46 -2.82
CA ALA A 12 -27.52 4.17 -3.15
C ALA A 12 -26.86 3.28 -2.08
N ALA A 13 -26.26 2.18 -2.51
CA ALA A 13 -25.53 1.29 -1.62
C ALA A 13 -24.25 1.98 -1.13
N MET A 14 -24.18 2.26 0.15
CA MET A 14 -23.00 2.80 0.84
C MET A 14 -22.36 1.70 1.68
N SER A 15 -21.11 1.37 1.36
CA SER A 15 -20.30 0.49 2.21
C SER A 15 -19.13 1.30 2.77
N TRP A 16 -18.89 1.20 4.08
CA TRP A 16 -17.80 1.90 4.72
C TRP A 16 -17.82 3.43 4.43
N TRP A 17 -18.54 4.13 5.24
CA TRP A 17 -18.79 5.58 5.16
C TRP A 17 -17.55 6.46 4.88
N GLN A 18 -16.33 5.95 5.11
CA GLN A 18 -15.08 6.67 4.88
C GLN A 18 -14.47 6.48 3.48
N THR A 19 -14.91 5.51 2.70
CA THR A 19 -14.23 5.13 1.45
C THR A 19 -14.06 6.28 0.46
N PRO A 20 -15.10 7.03 0.04
CA PRO A 20 -14.92 8.14 -0.88
C PRO A 20 -14.17 9.32 -0.26
N LEU A 21 -14.32 9.55 1.04
CA LEU A 21 -13.74 10.68 1.76
C LEU A 21 -12.21 10.63 1.74
N LEU A 22 -11.62 9.47 2.01
CA LEU A 22 -10.17 9.32 2.08
C LEU A 22 -9.51 9.58 0.73
N THR A 23 -10.07 9.03 -0.34
CA THR A 23 -9.59 9.27 -1.71
C THR A 23 -9.84 10.70 -2.16
N LEU A 24 -10.93 11.33 -1.72
CA LEU A 24 -11.24 12.73 -2.01
C LEU A 24 -10.20 13.66 -1.38
N ILE A 25 -9.86 13.45 -0.10
CA ILE A 25 -8.84 14.25 0.59
C ILE A 25 -7.51 14.18 -0.16
N ASP A 26 -7.06 12.98 -0.51
CA ASP A 26 -5.80 12.80 -1.23
C ASP A 26 -5.84 13.41 -2.64
N THR A 27 -6.99 13.40 -3.30
CA THR A 27 -7.20 14.05 -4.60
C THR A 27 -7.12 15.58 -4.48
N ILE A 28 -7.69 16.16 -3.42
CA ILE A 28 -7.57 17.59 -3.12
C ILE A 28 -6.11 17.95 -2.86
N LEU A 29 -5.41 17.17 -2.04
CA LEU A 29 -3.99 17.38 -1.78
C LEU A 29 -3.18 17.33 -3.08
N LEU A 30 -3.44 16.38 -3.97
CA LEU A 30 -2.80 16.30 -5.28
C LEU A 30 -3.05 17.56 -6.12
N ALA A 31 -4.27 18.08 -6.14
CA ALA A 31 -4.59 19.32 -6.85
C ALA A 31 -3.82 20.52 -6.25
N MET A 32 -3.69 20.59 -4.94
CA MET A 32 -2.96 21.65 -4.24
C MET A 32 -1.45 21.62 -4.49
N THR A 33 -0.88 20.50 -4.92
CA THR A 33 0.56 20.43 -5.24
C THR A 33 0.99 21.39 -6.35
N GLN A 34 0.06 21.82 -7.21
CA GLN A 34 0.35 22.78 -8.27
C GLN A 34 0.62 24.19 -7.71
N ALA A 35 -0.06 24.55 -6.62
CA ALA A 35 0.07 25.86 -5.98
C ALA A 35 1.15 25.90 -4.87
N MET A 36 1.27 24.81 -4.11
CA MET A 36 2.15 24.79 -2.94
C MET A 36 2.87 23.43 -2.77
N PRO A 37 3.68 23.00 -3.75
CA PRO A 37 4.30 21.66 -3.75
C PRO A 37 5.25 21.42 -2.57
N GLU A 38 5.76 22.47 -1.96
CA GLU A 38 6.68 22.40 -0.80
C GLU A 38 5.94 22.24 0.55
N ARG A 39 4.61 22.28 0.54
CA ARG A 39 3.79 22.15 1.76
C ARG A 39 2.94 20.88 1.77
N ILE A 40 2.77 20.26 0.61
CA ILE A 40 1.92 19.07 0.44
C ILE A 40 2.79 17.81 0.46
N PRO A 41 2.45 16.79 1.24
CA PRO A 41 3.11 15.49 1.18
C PRO A 41 2.79 14.77 -0.13
N ALA A 42 3.57 13.79 -0.50
CA ALA A 42 3.23 12.84 -1.54
C ALA A 42 2.00 12.01 -1.16
N GLY A 43 1.42 11.29 -2.12
CA GLY A 43 0.20 10.51 -1.92
C GLY A 43 0.33 9.44 -0.85
N HIS A 44 -0.70 9.24 -0.07
CA HIS A 44 -0.76 8.16 0.91
C HIS A 44 -1.66 7.02 0.43
N TYR A 45 -1.68 5.88 1.14
CA TYR A 45 -2.46 4.71 0.69
C TYR A 45 -3.98 4.92 0.69
N SER A 46 -4.48 5.98 1.31
CA SER A 46 -5.87 6.49 1.24
C SER A 46 -6.94 5.41 1.40
N ASP A 47 -6.74 4.51 2.33
CA ASP A 47 -7.60 3.34 2.49
C ASP A 47 -7.72 2.94 3.96
N ILE A 48 -8.72 2.16 4.29
CA ILE A 48 -8.83 1.44 5.55
C ILE A 48 -8.28 0.03 5.39
N SER A 49 -8.28 -0.49 4.17
CA SER A 49 -7.84 -1.85 3.84
C SER A 49 -8.45 -2.87 4.81
N ALA A 50 -9.78 -2.94 4.81
CA ALA A 50 -10.48 -3.75 5.78
C ALA A 50 -10.63 -5.20 5.33
N MET A 51 -10.43 -6.11 6.26
CA MET A 51 -10.78 -7.51 6.15
C MET A 51 -11.98 -7.82 7.04
N LEU A 52 -12.97 -8.49 6.48
CA LEU A 52 -14.11 -9.03 7.18
C LEU A 52 -14.20 -10.53 6.93
N MET A 53 -14.16 -11.33 7.96
CA MET A 53 -14.40 -12.77 7.88
C MET A 53 -15.53 -13.18 8.80
N THR A 54 -16.50 -13.92 8.27
CA THR A 54 -17.63 -14.47 9.01
C THR A 54 -17.67 -15.97 8.86
N GLY A 55 -18.24 -16.67 9.82
CA GLY A 55 -18.39 -18.11 9.76
C GLY A 55 -18.99 -18.68 11.02
N TRP A 56 -18.84 -19.99 11.19
CA TRP A 56 -19.24 -20.73 12.36
C TRP A 56 -18.00 -21.25 13.09
N ASP A 57 -17.91 -20.99 14.39
CA ASP A 57 -16.87 -21.55 15.25
C ASP A 57 -17.35 -22.88 15.82
N PRO A 58 -16.83 -24.03 15.34
CA PRO A 58 -17.31 -25.34 15.77
C PRO A 58 -16.91 -25.68 17.20
N GLN A 59 -15.81 -25.08 17.72
CA GLN A 59 -15.36 -25.31 19.08
C GLN A 59 -16.26 -24.58 20.09
N ARG A 60 -16.62 -23.33 19.77
CA ARG A 60 -17.51 -22.52 20.61
C ARG A 60 -18.98 -22.64 20.28
N LYS A 61 -19.33 -23.40 19.23
CA LYS A 61 -20.69 -23.63 18.73
C LYS A 61 -21.49 -22.32 18.56
N ARG A 62 -20.85 -21.32 17.94
CA ARG A 62 -21.47 -20.01 17.70
C ARG A 62 -20.98 -19.37 16.39
N PRO A 63 -21.76 -18.46 15.80
CA PRO A 63 -21.25 -17.66 14.68
C PRO A 63 -20.14 -16.70 15.16
N PHE A 64 -19.24 -16.38 14.25
CA PHE A 64 -18.22 -15.34 14.47
C PHE A 64 -18.22 -14.31 13.35
N THR A 65 -17.81 -13.12 13.69
CA THR A 65 -17.48 -12.05 12.74
C THR A 65 -16.20 -11.39 13.23
N ASN A 66 -15.17 -11.43 12.39
CA ASN A 66 -13.93 -10.69 12.60
C ASN A 66 -13.85 -9.58 11.58
N ILE A 67 -13.70 -8.34 12.05
CA ILE A 67 -13.47 -7.15 11.21
C ILE A 67 -12.18 -6.51 11.71
N GLU A 68 -11.20 -6.35 10.82
CA GLU A 68 -9.98 -5.64 11.15
C GLU A 68 -9.57 -4.73 10.01
N PRO A 69 -9.25 -3.46 10.31
CA PRO A 69 -8.54 -2.60 9.41
C PRO A 69 -7.05 -2.97 9.38
N VAL A 70 -6.38 -2.70 8.27
CA VAL A 70 -4.94 -2.89 8.13
C VAL A 70 -4.30 -1.57 7.71
N ALA A 71 -3.37 -1.09 8.52
CA ALA A 71 -2.66 0.17 8.28
C ALA A 71 -1.82 0.12 6.98
N GLY A 72 -1.46 1.27 6.45
CA GLY A 72 -0.66 1.40 5.25
C GLY A 72 0.42 2.47 5.35
N GLY A 73 1.03 2.80 4.22
CA GLY A 73 2.08 3.81 4.15
C GLY A 73 1.54 5.21 3.85
N TRP A 74 2.06 6.21 4.53
CA TRP A 74 1.82 7.61 4.22
C TRP A 74 2.84 8.16 3.23
N GLY A 75 2.45 9.16 2.47
CA GLY A 75 3.35 9.87 1.57
C GLY A 75 4.51 10.55 2.30
N ALA A 76 5.66 10.57 1.64
CA ALA A 76 6.82 11.32 2.11
C ALA A 76 6.52 12.83 2.11
N ARG A 77 7.18 13.53 3.00
CA ARG A 77 7.05 14.98 3.19
C ARG A 77 8.27 15.70 2.65
N PRO A 78 8.20 17.04 2.43
CA PRO A 78 9.35 17.83 2.00
C PRO A 78 10.59 17.70 2.90
N HIS A 79 10.40 17.34 4.16
CA HIS A 79 11.45 17.30 5.19
C HIS A 79 11.58 15.94 5.89
N GLY A 80 11.07 14.87 5.31
CA GLY A 80 11.22 13.55 5.92
C GLY A 80 10.45 12.44 5.24
N ASP A 81 10.83 11.23 5.58
CA ASP A 81 10.19 10.01 5.12
C ASP A 81 8.72 9.95 5.56
N GLY A 82 7.92 9.23 4.79
CA GLY A 82 6.52 8.95 5.14
C GLY A 82 6.43 7.97 6.31
N PRO A 83 5.51 8.17 7.26
CA PRO A 83 5.23 7.20 8.30
C PRO A 83 4.79 5.85 7.73
N SER A 84 5.36 4.77 8.26
CA SER A 84 5.02 3.39 7.89
C SER A 84 3.92 2.85 8.79
N SER A 85 3.08 1.97 8.26
CA SER A 85 2.03 1.29 9.05
C SER A 85 1.16 2.24 9.86
N THR A 86 0.69 3.31 9.23
CA THR A 86 -0.12 4.34 9.87
C THR A 86 -1.52 4.32 9.28
N TYR A 87 -2.54 4.47 10.13
CA TYR A 87 -3.92 4.58 9.65
C TYR A 87 -4.16 5.90 8.91
N THR A 88 -5.22 5.91 8.11
CA THR A 88 -5.53 7.09 7.29
C THR A 88 -5.99 8.26 8.14
N ILE A 89 -5.95 9.45 7.57
CA ILE A 89 -6.32 10.71 8.21
C ILE A 89 -7.76 10.70 8.80
N GLY A 90 -8.65 9.88 8.26
CA GLY A 90 -10.04 9.77 8.74
C GLY A 90 -10.27 8.68 9.78
N HIS A 91 -9.26 7.96 10.21
CA HIS A 91 -9.43 6.77 11.06
C HIS A 91 -8.90 6.94 12.49
N GLY A 92 -8.13 7.97 12.76
CA GLY A 92 -7.66 8.32 14.10
C GLY A 92 -6.82 7.24 14.77
N ASP A 93 -6.95 7.18 16.08
CA ASP A 93 -6.20 6.28 16.97
C ASP A 93 -6.87 4.91 17.04
N THR A 94 -6.61 4.07 16.04
CA THR A 94 -7.19 2.74 15.94
C THR A 94 -6.16 1.67 16.25
N PHE A 95 -6.52 0.75 17.13
CA PHE A 95 -5.70 -0.40 17.50
C PHE A 95 -6.20 -1.68 16.82
N ASN A 96 -5.26 -2.52 16.36
CA ASN A 96 -5.58 -3.89 15.97
C ASN A 96 -5.77 -4.77 17.21
N ILE A 97 -6.54 -5.84 17.05
CA ILE A 97 -6.64 -6.89 18.06
C ILE A 97 -5.25 -7.54 18.21
N PRO A 98 -4.74 -7.71 19.44
CA PRO A 98 -3.51 -8.49 19.66
C PRO A 98 -3.61 -9.87 18.99
N ILE A 99 -2.53 -10.33 18.36
CA ILE A 99 -2.54 -11.57 17.56
C ILE A 99 -3.00 -12.75 18.39
N GLU A 100 -2.53 -12.87 19.62
CA GLU A 100 -2.87 -13.95 20.56
C GLU A 100 -4.36 -13.95 20.88
N VAL A 101 -4.94 -12.76 21.07
CA VAL A 101 -6.37 -12.62 21.30
C VAL A 101 -7.18 -12.96 20.07
N LEU A 102 -6.70 -12.55 18.86
CA LEU A 102 -7.35 -12.88 17.61
C LEU A 102 -7.39 -14.41 17.39
N GLU A 103 -6.26 -15.07 17.54
CA GLU A 103 -6.12 -16.51 17.33
C GLU A 103 -6.92 -17.33 18.37
N THR A 104 -7.08 -16.81 19.58
CA THR A 104 -7.93 -17.44 20.60
C THR A 104 -9.42 -17.22 20.36
N ARG A 105 -9.83 -16.17 19.64
CA ARG A 105 -11.25 -15.81 19.42
C ARG A 105 -11.81 -16.30 18.10
N TYR A 106 -10.98 -16.40 17.09
CA TYR A 106 -11.40 -16.68 15.71
C TYR A 106 -10.63 -17.86 15.13
N PRO A 107 -11.21 -18.64 14.21
CA PRO A 107 -10.52 -19.78 13.58
C PRO A 107 -9.53 -19.29 12.51
N LEU A 108 -8.59 -18.46 12.91
CA LEU A 108 -7.55 -17.86 12.09
C LEU A 108 -6.21 -17.96 12.83
N VAL A 109 -5.13 -18.14 12.09
CA VAL A 109 -3.75 -18.03 12.57
C VAL A 109 -3.02 -16.98 11.73
N ILE A 110 -2.25 -16.11 12.38
CA ILE A 110 -1.43 -15.11 11.73
C ILE A 110 -0.05 -15.70 11.48
N GLU A 111 0.24 -16.09 10.24
CA GLU A 111 1.56 -16.64 9.88
C GLU A 111 2.61 -15.54 9.66
N ARG A 112 2.18 -14.33 9.32
CA ARG A 112 3.04 -13.15 9.15
C ARG A 112 2.27 -11.86 9.44
N TYR A 113 2.93 -10.94 10.11
CA TYR A 113 2.48 -9.57 10.30
C TYR A 113 3.70 -8.65 10.39
N GLY A 114 3.86 -7.77 9.43
CA GLY A 114 5.02 -6.88 9.38
C GLY A 114 4.98 -5.88 8.24
N LEU A 115 5.99 -5.03 8.18
CA LEU A 115 6.14 -4.06 7.11
C LEU A 115 6.39 -4.76 5.77
N ARG A 116 5.76 -4.25 4.72
CA ARG A 116 5.90 -4.75 3.37
C ARG A 116 7.11 -4.09 2.71
N ARG A 117 8.17 -4.88 2.47
CA ARG A 117 9.39 -4.41 1.79
C ARG A 117 9.05 -3.81 0.41
N ASP A 118 9.78 -2.77 0.00
CA ASP A 118 9.66 -2.08 -1.29
C ASP A 118 8.27 -1.50 -1.58
N SER A 119 7.46 -1.29 -0.56
CA SER A 119 6.12 -0.74 -0.75
C SER A 119 6.09 0.78 -0.69
N GLY A 120 7.00 1.41 0.04
CA GLY A 120 7.15 2.87 0.06
C GLY A 120 7.78 3.37 -1.25
N GLY A 121 7.19 4.38 -1.86
CA GLY A 121 7.69 4.99 -3.09
C GLY A 121 9.11 5.54 -2.90
N PRO A 122 10.05 5.19 -3.80
CA PRO A 122 11.40 5.75 -3.78
C PRO A 122 11.40 7.28 -3.90
N GLY A 123 12.27 7.96 -3.16
CA GLY A 123 12.43 9.41 -3.16
C GLY A 123 13.66 9.84 -2.37
N LEU A 124 14.02 11.13 -2.45
CA LEU A 124 14.94 11.75 -1.49
C LEU A 124 14.45 11.46 -0.07
N HIS A 125 13.15 11.61 0.13
CA HIS A 125 12.42 11.07 1.26
C HIS A 125 11.54 9.92 0.78
N ARG A 126 11.72 8.75 1.38
CA ARG A 126 11.00 7.52 1.03
C ARG A 126 9.56 7.59 1.54
N GLY A 127 8.60 7.13 0.73
CA GLY A 127 7.25 6.89 1.20
C GLY A 127 7.20 5.86 2.33
N GLY A 128 6.22 5.98 3.21
CA GLY A 128 5.98 5.02 4.27
C GLY A 128 5.65 3.64 3.73
N LEU A 129 6.05 2.60 4.45
CA LEU A 129 5.79 1.23 4.06
C LEU A 129 4.36 0.83 4.41
N GLY A 130 3.72 0.08 3.52
CA GLY A 130 2.51 -0.66 3.81
C GLY A 130 2.79 -1.88 4.69
N MET A 131 1.71 -2.62 4.97
CA MET A 131 1.75 -3.84 5.77
C MET A 131 1.55 -5.08 4.90
N GLU A 132 2.13 -6.19 5.34
CA GLU A 132 1.81 -7.52 4.87
C GLU A 132 1.30 -8.35 6.05
N ARG A 133 0.09 -8.90 5.89
CA ARG A 133 -0.53 -9.78 6.87
C ARG A 133 -0.95 -11.07 6.17
N VAL A 134 -0.52 -12.20 6.71
CA VAL A 134 -0.82 -13.53 6.16
C VAL A 134 -1.64 -14.29 7.19
N TYR A 135 -2.85 -14.67 6.79
CA TYR A 135 -3.74 -15.48 7.61
C TYR A 135 -3.78 -16.89 7.06
N ARG A 136 -3.70 -17.87 7.95
CA ARG A 136 -4.07 -19.25 7.65
C ARG A 136 -5.44 -19.54 8.25
N VAL A 137 -6.34 -20.04 7.42
CA VAL A 137 -7.71 -20.36 7.80
C VAL A 137 -7.73 -21.70 8.55
N VAL A 138 -8.23 -21.71 9.77
CA VAL A 138 -8.31 -22.92 10.62
C VAL A 138 -9.64 -23.63 10.43
N ASP A 139 -10.71 -22.89 10.15
CA ASP A 139 -12.01 -23.43 9.80
C ASP A 139 -12.71 -22.59 8.74
N ASN A 140 -13.70 -23.19 8.07
CA ASN A 140 -14.36 -22.58 6.92
C ASN A 140 -15.06 -21.26 7.27
N GLY A 141 -15.05 -20.34 6.32
CA GLY A 141 -15.71 -19.05 6.49
C GLY A 141 -15.95 -18.34 5.17
N VAL A 142 -16.55 -17.16 5.26
CA VAL A 142 -16.78 -16.26 4.14
C VAL A 142 -15.99 -14.99 4.36
N PHE A 143 -15.20 -14.63 3.38
CA PHE A 143 -14.33 -13.47 3.41
C PHE A 143 -14.87 -12.36 2.51
N ASN A 144 -14.82 -11.15 3.03
CA ASN A 144 -15.02 -9.91 2.26
C ASN A 144 -13.79 -9.04 2.47
N GLY A 145 -13.19 -8.59 1.41
CA GLY A 145 -11.97 -7.77 1.43
C GLY A 145 -12.14 -6.48 0.66
N LEU A 146 -11.76 -5.40 1.30
CA LEU A 146 -11.71 -4.06 0.73
C LEU A 146 -10.25 -3.62 0.66
N SER A 147 -9.79 -3.24 -0.53
CA SER A 147 -8.48 -2.62 -0.73
C SER A 147 -8.59 -1.58 -1.85
N GLU A 148 -8.39 -0.33 -1.47
CA GLU A 148 -8.32 0.79 -2.41
C GLU A 148 -6.92 0.89 -3.03
N ARG A 149 -6.67 1.90 -3.84
CA ARG A 149 -5.37 2.13 -4.49
C ARG A 149 -4.80 0.92 -5.25
N SER A 150 -5.66 -0.02 -5.61
CA SER A 150 -5.24 -1.21 -6.35
C SER A 150 -4.95 -0.94 -7.84
N LYS A 151 -5.55 0.13 -8.41
CA LYS A 151 -5.34 0.59 -9.80
C LYS A 151 -4.55 1.89 -9.92
N CYS A 152 -4.76 2.78 -8.96
CA CYS A 152 -4.12 4.09 -8.90
C CYS A 152 -3.19 4.13 -7.69
N PRO A 153 -1.91 3.76 -7.82
CA PRO A 153 -0.99 3.74 -6.69
C PRO A 153 -0.86 5.13 -6.05
N PRO A 154 -0.45 5.22 -4.79
CA PRO A 154 -0.13 6.50 -4.17
C PRO A 154 0.94 7.24 -4.97
N TRP A 155 0.64 8.47 -5.36
CA TRP A 155 1.50 9.26 -6.24
C TRP A 155 2.74 9.80 -5.55
N GLY A 156 3.87 9.82 -6.27
CA GLY A 156 5.09 10.49 -5.84
C GLY A 156 5.07 11.99 -6.20
N LEU A 157 5.96 12.77 -5.57
CA LEU A 157 6.04 14.22 -5.78
C LEU A 157 7.49 14.67 -5.97
N LYS A 158 7.71 15.74 -6.78
CA LYS A 158 9.04 16.35 -7.03
C LYS A 158 10.11 15.36 -7.54
N GLY A 159 9.73 14.42 -8.37
CA GLY A 159 10.62 13.35 -8.86
C GLY A 159 10.58 12.07 -8.04
N GLY A 160 9.93 12.07 -6.88
CA GLY A 160 9.66 10.85 -6.12
C GLY A 160 8.75 9.90 -6.88
N GLN A 161 8.90 8.61 -6.64
CA GLN A 161 8.17 7.55 -7.33
C GLN A 161 6.88 7.17 -6.57
N PRO A 162 5.89 6.57 -7.26
CA PRO A 162 4.69 6.06 -6.60
C PRO A 162 5.01 4.98 -5.57
N GLY A 163 4.19 4.91 -4.52
CA GLY A 163 4.17 3.76 -3.62
C GLY A 163 3.52 2.54 -4.26
N ALA A 164 3.73 1.37 -3.68
CA ALA A 164 3.13 0.14 -4.17
C ALA A 164 1.61 0.12 -3.92
N SER A 165 0.86 -0.43 -4.86
CA SER A 165 -0.59 -0.66 -4.72
C SER A 165 -0.92 -1.72 -3.67
N GLY A 166 -2.10 -1.62 -3.06
CA GLY A 166 -2.65 -2.68 -2.22
C GLY A 166 -3.10 -3.90 -3.03
N SER A 167 -3.13 -5.07 -2.40
CA SER A 167 -3.64 -6.31 -3.01
C SER A 167 -4.12 -7.32 -1.97
N ILE A 168 -5.09 -8.14 -2.37
CA ILE A 168 -5.59 -9.28 -1.60
C ILE A 168 -5.34 -10.52 -2.44
N SER A 169 -4.73 -11.54 -1.87
CA SER A 169 -4.48 -12.79 -2.59
C SER A 169 -4.81 -14.00 -1.73
N VAL A 170 -5.25 -15.07 -2.37
CA VAL A 170 -5.56 -16.35 -1.73
C VAL A 170 -4.79 -17.47 -2.42
N VAL A 171 -4.22 -18.34 -1.61
CA VAL A 171 -3.65 -19.61 -2.02
C VAL A 171 -4.46 -20.71 -1.35
N ARG A 172 -5.06 -21.59 -2.16
CA ARG A 172 -5.86 -22.70 -1.66
C ARG A 172 -4.98 -23.76 -1.01
N ALA A 173 -5.54 -24.45 -0.02
CA ALA A 173 -4.84 -25.54 0.64
C ALA A 173 -4.36 -26.60 -0.38
N GLY A 174 -3.08 -26.95 -0.33
CA GLY A 174 -2.46 -27.89 -1.27
C GLY A 174 -2.15 -27.35 -2.67
N GLU A 175 -2.55 -26.12 -3.00
CA GLU A 175 -2.27 -25.49 -4.28
C GLU A 175 -1.06 -24.54 -4.21
N LYS A 176 -0.45 -24.30 -5.39
CA LYS A 176 0.58 -23.26 -5.59
C LYS A 176 0.02 -22.02 -6.31
N LYS A 177 -1.20 -22.13 -6.86
CA LYS A 177 -1.83 -21.06 -7.63
C LYS A 177 -2.29 -19.93 -6.73
N VAL A 178 -1.80 -18.72 -7.02
CA VAL A 178 -2.21 -17.49 -6.34
C VAL A 178 -3.39 -16.88 -7.09
N GLN A 179 -4.49 -16.63 -6.39
CA GLN A 179 -5.64 -15.90 -6.89
C GLN A 179 -5.60 -14.49 -6.29
N THR A 180 -5.53 -13.44 -7.10
CA THR A 180 -5.42 -12.06 -6.64
C THR A 180 -6.69 -11.27 -6.95
N PHE A 181 -7.12 -10.49 -5.98
CA PHE A 181 -8.32 -9.67 -6.00
C PHE A 181 -7.99 -8.22 -5.64
N GLN A 182 -8.79 -7.29 -6.11
CA GLN A 182 -8.75 -5.88 -5.70
C GLN A 182 -9.77 -5.64 -4.58
N LYS A 183 -11.01 -6.02 -4.85
CA LYS A 183 -12.13 -6.09 -3.90
C LYS A 183 -12.81 -7.44 -4.08
N ILE A 184 -13.28 -8.02 -3.02
CA ILE A 184 -13.96 -9.31 -3.07
C ILE A 184 -15.04 -9.38 -2.00
N THR A 185 -16.20 -9.90 -2.38
CA THR A 185 -17.34 -10.14 -1.48
C THR A 185 -17.77 -11.60 -1.62
N GLY A 186 -18.06 -12.23 -0.50
CA GLY A 186 -18.60 -13.58 -0.49
C GLY A 186 -17.61 -14.69 -0.87
N LEU A 187 -16.29 -14.44 -0.78
CA LEU A 187 -15.29 -15.46 -1.07
C LEU A 187 -15.31 -16.55 0.00
N LYS A 188 -15.69 -17.74 -0.37
CA LYS A 188 -15.59 -18.90 0.52
C LYS A 188 -14.12 -19.26 0.75
N LEU A 189 -13.71 -19.29 1.99
CA LEU A 189 -12.41 -19.78 2.44
C LEU A 189 -12.61 -21.13 3.15
N PHE A 190 -11.66 -22.02 2.94
CA PHE A 190 -11.68 -23.38 3.49
C PHE A 190 -10.47 -23.59 4.42
N LYS A 191 -10.58 -24.55 5.30
CA LYS A 191 -9.50 -24.95 6.19
C LYS A 191 -8.20 -25.18 5.45
N GLY A 192 -7.13 -24.53 5.88
CA GLY A 192 -5.80 -24.61 5.28
C GLY A 192 -5.53 -23.55 4.21
N ASP A 193 -6.54 -22.81 3.73
CA ASP A 193 -6.33 -21.69 2.80
C ASP A 193 -5.47 -20.61 3.46
N ARG A 194 -4.63 -19.95 2.65
CA ARG A 194 -3.84 -18.78 3.07
C ARG A 194 -4.33 -17.53 2.39
N LEU A 195 -4.64 -16.53 3.20
CA LEU A 195 -5.05 -15.20 2.75
C LEU A 195 -3.90 -14.22 2.98
N PHE A 196 -3.42 -13.61 1.89
CA PHE A 196 -2.38 -12.58 1.91
C PHE A 196 -3.04 -11.21 1.75
N PHE A 197 -2.88 -10.37 2.74
CA PHE A 197 -3.38 -9.01 2.73
C PHE A 197 -2.19 -8.04 2.71
N LYS A 198 -2.04 -7.31 1.60
CA LYS A 198 -0.94 -6.35 1.39
C LYS A 198 -1.52 -4.96 1.18
N THR A 199 -1.22 -4.04 2.08
CA THR A 199 -1.67 -2.66 1.94
C THR A 199 -0.73 -1.84 1.09
N GLY A 200 -1.20 -0.70 0.60
CA GLY A 200 -0.40 0.24 -0.18
C GLY A 200 0.69 0.91 0.67
N GLY A 201 1.79 1.24 0.03
CA GLY A 201 2.78 2.17 0.58
C GLY A 201 2.42 3.61 0.26
N GLY A 202 3.12 4.57 0.85
CA GLY A 202 3.03 5.99 0.48
C GLY A 202 3.93 6.34 -0.71
N GLY A 203 3.65 7.44 -1.42
CA GLY A 203 4.52 7.96 -2.47
C GLY A 203 5.81 8.59 -1.92
N GLY A 204 6.88 8.55 -2.70
CA GLY A 204 8.15 9.21 -2.40
C GLY A 204 8.12 10.71 -2.71
N PHE A 205 9.02 11.48 -2.10
CA PHE A 205 9.19 12.91 -2.34
C PHE A 205 10.64 13.21 -2.77
N GLY A 206 10.82 13.96 -3.84
CA GLY A 206 12.14 14.29 -4.40
C GLY A 206 12.80 13.11 -5.12
N GLU A 207 13.85 13.42 -5.88
CA GLU A 207 14.56 12.43 -6.70
C GLU A 207 15.23 11.34 -5.83
N PRO A 208 14.96 10.05 -6.06
CA PRO A 208 15.48 8.96 -5.20
C PRO A 208 17.01 8.87 -5.16
N TRP A 209 17.68 9.17 -6.26
CA TRP A 209 19.14 9.12 -6.34
C TRP A 209 19.84 10.23 -5.54
N LEU A 210 19.08 11.23 -5.03
CA LEU A 210 19.58 12.25 -4.12
C LEU A 210 19.55 11.81 -2.65
N ARG A 211 18.82 10.72 -2.32
CA ARG A 211 18.83 10.18 -0.94
C ARG A 211 20.24 9.78 -0.54
N ASP A 212 20.62 10.12 0.69
CA ASP A 212 21.91 9.71 1.25
C ASP A 212 22.09 8.19 1.09
N ALA A 213 23.26 7.78 0.56
CA ALA A 213 23.56 6.37 0.30
C ALA A 213 23.65 5.56 1.60
N LEU A 214 24.04 6.16 2.70
CA LEU A 214 24.08 5.50 4.01
C LEU A 214 22.67 5.25 4.54
N LEU A 215 21.72 6.19 4.33
CA LEU A 215 20.32 5.97 4.68
C LEU A 215 19.69 4.85 3.85
N VAL A 216 20.03 4.76 2.54
CA VAL A 216 19.57 3.65 1.70
C VAL A 216 20.15 2.32 2.18
N ALA A 217 21.44 2.29 2.54
CA ALA A 217 22.07 1.09 3.09
C ALA A 217 21.42 0.66 4.41
N ASP A 218 21.02 1.62 5.24
CA ASP A 218 20.30 1.35 6.49
C ASP A 218 18.88 0.82 6.23
N ASP A 219 18.13 1.44 5.32
CA ASP A 219 16.83 0.93 4.87
C ASP A 219 16.92 -0.54 4.39
N VAL A 220 18.02 -0.91 3.71
CA VAL A 220 18.23 -2.30 3.28
C VAL A 220 18.54 -3.23 4.46
N ARG A 221 19.37 -2.80 5.41
CA ARG A 221 19.67 -3.60 6.63
C ARG A 221 18.41 -3.83 7.47
N GLN A 222 17.55 -2.84 7.56
CA GLN A 222 16.27 -2.94 8.27
C GLN A 222 15.20 -3.73 7.48
N GLY A 223 15.48 -4.09 6.22
CA GLY A 223 14.54 -4.82 5.37
C GLY A 223 13.42 -3.98 4.78
N PHE A 224 13.53 -2.66 4.81
CA PHE A 224 12.54 -1.74 4.24
C PHE A 224 12.66 -1.65 2.72
N VAL A 225 13.89 -1.69 2.22
CA VAL A 225 14.26 -1.65 0.80
C VAL A 225 15.04 -2.92 0.46
N SER A 226 14.83 -3.47 -0.74
CA SER A 226 15.63 -4.57 -1.25
C SER A 226 16.97 -4.06 -1.82
N ILE A 227 17.95 -4.96 -1.95
CA ILE A 227 19.22 -4.64 -2.63
C ILE A 227 18.97 -4.22 -4.07
N ASP A 228 18.02 -4.86 -4.73
CA ASP A 228 17.65 -4.56 -6.11
C ASP A 228 17.07 -3.15 -6.23
N SER A 229 16.11 -2.78 -5.38
CA SER A 229 15.55 -1.42 -5.33
C SER A 229 16.61 -0.38 -4.94
N ALA A 230 17.51 -0.68 -4.00
CA ALA A 230 18.62 0.21 -3.67
C ALA A 230 19.46 0.54 -4.90
N ARG A 231 19.73 -0.45 -5.75
CA ARG A 231 20.48 -0.27 -6.99
C ARG A 231 19.66 0.41 -8.09
N GLU A 232 18.44 -0.08 -8.33
CA GLU A 232 17.63 0.35 -9.48
C GLU A 232 16.99 1.71 -9.27
N ASP A 233 16.45 1.98 -8.08
CA ASP A 233 15.74 3.22 -7.79
C ASP A 233 16.66 4.30 -7.24
N TYR A 234 17.47 3.94 -6.22
CA TYR A 234 18.30 4.90 -5.51
C TYR A 234 19.72 5.05 -6.06
N ARG A 235 20.12 4.16 -7.00
CA ARG A 235 21.47 4.12 -7.56
C ARG A 235 22.54 3.93 -6.50
N VAL A 236 22.28 3.05 -5.55
CA VAL A 236 23.20 2.68 -4.47
C VAL A 236 23.63 1.24 -4.65
N GLU A 237 24.92 1.00 -4.73
CA GLU A 237 25.49 -0.34 -4.83
C GLU A 237 25.91 -0.84 -3.45
N LEU A 238 25.41 -2.01 -3.07
CA LEU A 238 25.73 -2.66 -1.81
C LEU A 238 26.34 -4.02 -2.04
N HIS A 239 27.23 -4.44 -1.15
CA HIS A 239 27.74 -5.80 -1.18
C HIS A 239 26.64 -6.81 -0.81
N PRO A 240 26.37 -7.85 -1.63
CA PRO A 240 25.16 -8.67 -1.49
C PRO A 240 25.09 -9.48 -0.19
N LYS A 241 26.24 -9.78 0.45
CA LYS A 241 26.27 -10.54 1.71
C LYS A 241 26.42 -9.67 2.95
N THR A 242 27.27 -8.64 2.88
CA THR A 242 27.59 -7.81 4.06
C THR A 242 26.73 -6.54 4.14
N LEU A 243 26.02 -6.18 3.08
CA LEU A 243 25.26 -4.95 2.91
C LEU A 243 26.12 -3.69 3.10
N ALA A 244 27.44 -3.82 2.95
CA ALA A 244 28.35 -2.69 2.99
C ALA A 244 28.19 -1.84 1.73
N LEU A 245 28.21 -0.51 1.89
CA LEU A 245 28.13 0.44 0.79
C LEU A 245 29.39 0.41 -0.07
N ASP A 246 29.25 0.24 -1.38
CA ASP A 246 30.30 0.45 -2.37
C ASP A 246 30.20 1.90 -2.90
N GLU A 247 30.95 2.78 -2.24
CA GLU A 247 30.92 4.23 -2.56
C GLU A 247 31.36 4.52 -3.99
N VAL A 248 32.40 3.80 -4.49
CA VAL A 248 32.95 4.01 -5.82
C VAL A 248 31.93 3.66 -6.90
N LYS A 249 31.29 2.51 -6.79
CA LYS A 249 30.25 2.10 -7.73
C LYS A 249 29.02 2.96 -7.62
N THR A 250 28.58 3.30 -6.41
CA THR A 250 27.46 4.22 -6.15
C THR A 250 27.70 5.56 -6.85
N HIS A 251 28.88 6.15 -6.67
CA HIS A 251 29.23 7.41 -7.32
C HIS A 251 29.16 7.32 -8.84
N LYS A 252 29.71 6.26 -9.44
CA LYS A 252 29.63 6.00 -10.88
C LYS A 252 28.20 5.86 -11.39
N LEU A 253 27.32 5.17 -10.65
CA LEU A 253 25.91 5.02 -11.01
C LEU A 253 25.19 6.37 -11.01
N ARG A 254 25.43 7.20 -9.99
CA ARG A 254 24.81 8.52 -9.85
C ARG A 254 25.34 9.56 -10.85
N GLN A 255 26.63 9.51 -11.19
CA GLN A 255 27.22 10.40 -12.22
C GLN A 255 26.56 10.19 -13.60
N ARG A 256 26.24 8.96 -13.99
CA ARG A 256 25.59 8.67 -15.27
C ARG A 256 24.22 9.35 -15.42
N LEU A 257 23.53 9.62 -14.34
CA LEU A 257 22.24 10.32 -14.35
C LEU A 257 22.39 11.82 -14.51
N ARG A 258 23.44 12.43 -13.94
CA ARG A 258 23.72 13.87 -14.12
C ARG A 258 24.01 14.19 -15.57
N LEU A 259 24.60 13.24 -16.31
CA LEU A 259 24.93 13.39 -17.73
C LEU A 259 23.75 13.09 -18.67
N LYS A 260 22.74 12.36 -18.21
CA LYS A 260 21.49 12.07 -18.94
C LYS A 260 20.31 12.30 -17.99
N PRO A 261 19.87 13.56 -17.82
CA PRO A 261 18.69 13.80 -17.00
C PRO A 261 17.52 12.96 -17.53
N PRO A 262 16.73 12.31 -16.66
CA PRO A 262 15.60 11.51 -17.09
C PRO A 262 14.65 12.40 -17.89
N ARG A 263 14.27 11.94 -19.09
CA ARG A 263 13.15 12.55 -19.81
C ARG A 263 11.92 12.36 -18.90
N LEU A 264 11.43 13.46 -18.35
CA LEU A 264 10.14 13.48 -17.69
C LEU A 264 9.13 12.84 -18.64
N LYS A 265 8.68 11.64 -18.33
CA LYS A 265 7.50 11.08 -18.98
C LYS A 265 6.34 11.97 -18.55
N ALA A 266 6.00 12.93 -19.39
CA ALA A 266 4.79 13.69 -19.23
C ALA A 266 3.66 12.67 -19.05
N VAL A 267 2.89 12.82 -17.97
CA VAL A 267 1.64 12.07 -17.81
C VAL A 267 0.79 12.45 -19.02
N SER A 268 0.69 11.51 -19.97
CA SER A 268 -0.04 11.75 -21.22
C SER A 268 -1.50 12.11 -20.88
N PRO A 269 -2.00 13.23 -21.38
CA PRO A 269 -3.44 13.59 -21.23
C PRO A 269 -4.38 12.54 -21.84
N THR A 270 -3.86 11.60 -22.60
CA THR A 270 -4.60 10.56 -23.31
C THR A 270 -5.23 9.51 -22.38
N ALA A 271 -4.71 9.33 -21.16
CA ALA A 271 -5.31 8.40 -20.20
C ALA A 271 -6.68 8.90 -19.67
N LEU A 272 -6.93 10.20 -19.69
CA LEU A 272 -8.24 10.77 -19.32
C LEU A 272 -9.29 10.67 -20.43
N LYS A 273 -8.90 10.60 -21.69
CA LYS A 273 -9.85 10.53 -22.83
C LYS A 273 -10.38 9.13 -23.11
N ALA A 274 -9.66 8.07 -22.70
CA ALA A 274 -10.07 6.70 -22.98
C ALA A 274 -11.23 6.20 -22.09
N SER A 275 -11.53 6.87 -20.97
CA SER A 275 -12.62 6.47 -20.08
C SER A 275 -13.99 7.10 -20.45
N VAL A 276 -14.01 8.12 -21.28
CA VAL A 276 -15.22 8.85 -21.66
C VAL A 276 -15.84 8.33 -22.98
N SER A 277 -15.05 7.65 -23.83
CA SER A 277 -15.48 7.23 -25.16
C SER A 277 -16.20 5.87 -25.26
N LYS A 278 -16.33 5.11 -24.16
CA LYS A 278 -17.03 3.79 -24.18
C LYS A 278 -18.39 3.77 -23.47
N ARG A 279 -19.07 4.91 -23.40
CA ARG A 279 -20.47 4.98 -22.95
C ARG A 279 -21.36 5.66 -23.98
N LYS A 280 -21.30 5.19 -25.22
CA LYS A 280 -22.34 5.41 -26.23
C LYS A 280 -22.36 4.18 -27.13
N ALA A 281 -23.04 3.17 -26.73
CA ALA A 281 -23.75 2.17 -27.51
C ALA A 281 -24.53 1.30 -26.50
#